data_ef9ed0ef5492d4894d6ea2fd99bf746a
#
_entry.id   ef9ed0ef5492d4894d6ea2fd99bf746a
#
_cell.length_a   1.000
_cell.length_b   1.000
_cell.length_c   1.000
_cell.angle_alpha   90.00
_cell.angle_beta   90.00
_cell.angle_gamma   90.00
#
_symmetry.space_group_name_H-M   'P 1'
#
loop_
_entity.id
_entity.type
_entity.pdbx_description
1 polymer ?
#
loop_
_entity_poly.entity_id
_entity_poly.type
_entity_poly.pdbx_seq_one_letter_code
_entity_poly.pdbx_strand_id
1 'polypeptide(L)'
;MRASHYLIATQKESPADAEVISHKLMLRAGMIRKVASGLYSWLPMGLRVFRKVEAIVRQEMDKSGALEIMMPVVQPADLWVESGRWAQFGPELLRIKDRHDRDFCLGPTHEEVITDLIRNEIRSYKQLPANFYQIQTKFRDERRPRFGVMRTREFCMKDAYSFHLDSASLQETYDLMYKTYSAIFERTGLVFRAVLADTGSIGGSVSHEFHVLADSGEDAIVFSTGSDYAANIEKAEAISPTQQVQEGTAAMAELATPGVRTIADLCAFINTTAEHTLKTLIVSAADAEGKTRLYGLMLRGDHELNEVKAQHALGIVGEMTFATEEQIKAALNCSPGSLGPVNLGMPIIVDRSAAVLSDFVCGANRDGYHLTGVNWQRDCGEFSVADIRNVVAGDPSPDGQGVLEIKRGIEVGHIFQLGTKYSEAMKATVLDENGKEQVMTMGCYGIGVSRIVAAAIEQNNDSNGIIWPDAIAPFQVAIVPINMHKSEAVKATCEKLYSELCAAGYEVLFMDEDKARLGGMLADIELIGIPHRIVVGDRGLEEGTVEYRNRREPDNKHIAMDQLHEFIRDNVFKN
;
A
#
# COMPACT_ATOMS: atom_id res chain seq x y z
N MET A 1 30.78 7.48 13.11
CA MET A 1 30.54 6.23 13.87
C MET A 1 31.66 5.23 13.57
N ARG A 2 32.13 4.48 14.57
CA ARG A 2 33.17 3.45 14.41
C ARG A 2 32.58 2.08 14.42
N ALA A 3 33.00 1.19 13.51
CA ALA A 3 32.50 -0.18 13.43
C ALA A 3 32.81 -0.96 14.70
N SER A 4 33.99 -0.77 15.31
CA SER A 4 34.40 -1.37 16.58
C SER A 4 33.44 -1.09 17.76
N HIS A 5 32.63 -0.03 17.68
CA HIS A 5 31.67 0.39 18.70
C HIS A 5 30.22 0.39 18.20
N TYR A 6 29.96 -0.24 17.05
CA TYR A 6 28.65 -0.26 16.42
C TYR A 6 28.21 -1.69 16.10
N LEU A 7 26.95 -2.00 16.35
CA LEU A 7 26.41 -3.31 16.03
C LEU A 7 26.16 -3.43 14.52
N ILE A 8 27.15 -3.94 13.78
CA ILE A 8 26.99 -4.37 12.39
C ILE A 8 26.60 -5.85 12.43
N ALA A 9 25.31 -6.12 12.22
CA ALA A 9 24.73 -7.46 12.41
C ALA A 9 24.40 -8.13 11.06
N THR A 10 25.31 -8.03 10.08
CA THR A 10 25.16 -8.63 8.76
C THR A 10 25.12 -10.15 8.82
N GLN A 11 24.40 -10.76 7.89
CA GLN A 11 24.26 -12.20 7.73
C GLN A 11 24.47 -12.61 6.27
N LYS A 12 25.08 -13.79 6.05
CA LYS A 12 25.32 -14.29 4.69
C LYS A 12 24.03 -14.76 4.02
N GLU A 13 23.15 -15.38 4.77
CA GLU A 13 21.93 -16.00 4.29
C GLU A 13 20.71 -15.34 4.91
N SER A 14 19.59 -15.38 4.20
CA SER A 14 18.28 -14.98 4.70
C SER A 14 17.50 -16.21 5.17
N PRO A 15 16.59 -16.06 6.16
CA PRO A 15 15.66 -17.12 6.53
C PRO A 15 14.81 -17.57 5.33
N ALA A 16 14.40 -18.84 5.33
CA ALA A 16 13.62 -19.44 4.24
C ALA A 16 12.21 -18.80 4.06
N ASP A 17 11.68 -18.20 5.12
CA ASP A 17 10.38 -17.51 5.12
C ASP A 17 10.44 -16.07 4.60
N ALA A 18 11.62 -15.57 4.24
CA ALA A 18 11.77 -14.27 3.59
C ALA A 18 11.56 -14.42 2.08
N GLU A 19 10.44 -13.91 1.57
CA GLU A 19 10.04 -14.06 0.17
C GLU A 19 10.56 -12.92 -0.72
N VAL A 20 10.24 -11.67 -0.37
CA VAL A 20 10.57 -10.48 -1.18
C VAL A 20 11.97 -9.97 -0.88
N ILE A 21 12.53 -9.22 -1.83
CA ILE A 21 13.93 -8.78 -1.76
C ILE A 21 14.20 -7.84 -0.58
N SER A 22 13.30 -6.91 -0.28
CA SER A 22 13.43 -6.01 0.86
C SER A 22 13.51 -6.76 2.19
N HIS A 23 12.66 -7.76 2.40
CA HIS A 23 12.68 -8.59 3.61
C HIS A 23 14.02 -9.33 3.75
N LYS A 24 14.49 -9.96 2.66
CA LYS A 24 15.79 -10.66 2.62
C LYS A 24 16.94 -9.72 2.95
N LEU A 25 17.00 -8.57 2.30
CA LEU A 25 18.10 -7.63 2.47
C LEU A 25 18.08 -6.94 3.83
N MET A 26 16.91 -6.57 4.37
CA MET A 26 16.80 -5.98 5.70
C MET A 26 17.29 -6.94 6.80
N LEU A 27 17.00 -8.23 6.68
CA LEU A 27 17.51 -9.25 7.61
C LEU A 27 19.01 -9.44 7.45
N ARG A 28 19.49 -9.59 6.20
CA ARG A 28 20.92 -9.80 5.90
C ARG A 28 21.77 -8.59 6.27
N ALA A 29 21.33 -7.38 5.97
CA ALA A 29 22.05 -6.14 6.31
C ALA A 29 21.99 -5.78 7.80
N GLY A 30 21.34 -6.60 8.64
CA GLY A 30 21.27 -6.35 10.08
C GLY A 30 20.41 -5.13 10.43
N MET A 31 19.33 -4.89 9.69
CA MET A 31 18.43 -3.78 9.93
C MET A 31 17.27 -4.12 10.86
N ILE A 32 16.77 -5.33 10.77
CA ILE A 32 15.64 -5.85 11.57
C ILE A 32 15.91 -7.27 12.07
N ARG A 33 15.18 -7.66 13.12
CA ARG A 33 15.07 -9.06 13.59
C ARG A 33 13.62 -9.38 13.93
N LYS A 34 13.16 -10.54 13.49
CA LYS A 34 11.82 -11.04 13.76
C LYS A 34 11.69 -11.45 15.23
N VAL A 35 10.68 -10.91 15.90
CA VAL A 35 10.29 -11.31 17.27
C VAL A 35 9.18 -12.35 17.21
N ALA A 36 8.17 -12.07 16.39
CA ALA A 36 7.06 -12.96 16.10
C ALA A 36 6.53 -12.66 14.70
N SER A 37 5.53 -13.39 14.24
CA SER A 37 4.88 -13.11 12.94
C SER A 37 4.32 -11.70 12.92
N GLY A 38 4.81 -10.87 11.99
CA GLY A 38 4.42 -9.46 11.86
C GLY A 38 4.95 -8.52 12.95
N LEU A 39 5.90 -8.96 13.79
CA LEU A 39 6.54 -8.13 14.82
C LEU A 39 8.05 -8.17 14.66
N TYR A 40 8.67 -6.99 14.52
CA TYR A 40 10.10 -6.84 14.26
C TYR A 40 10.76 -5.85 15.21
N SER A 41 11.98 -6.19 15.68
CA SER A 41 12.88 -5.23 16.31
C SER A 41 13.72 -4.55 15.23
N TRP A 42 13.81 -3.23 15.29
CA TRP A 42 14.70 -2.44 14.44
C TRP A 42 16.08 -2.35 15.10
N LEU A 43 17.11 -2.82 14.41
CA LEU A 43 18.49 -2.73 14.86
C LEU A 43 19.09 -1.34 14.52
N PRO A 44 20.25 -0.97 15.10
CA PRO A 44 20.82 0.38 14.92
C PRO A 44 20.94 0.82 13.46
N MET A 45 21.32 -0.07 12.54
CA MET A 45 21.45 0.27 11.12
C MET A 45 20.09 0.61 10.48
N GLY A 46 19.09 -0.24 10.71
CA GLY A 46 17.73 -0.01 10.21
C GLY A 46 17.07 1.22 10.83
N LEU A 47 17.28 1.42 12.13
CA LEU A 47 16.72 2.57 12.85
C LEU A 47 17.27 3.90 12.32
N ARG A 48 18.53 3.96 11.87
CA ARG A 48 19.08 5.16 11.24
C ARG A 48 18.33 5.54 9.97
N VAL A 49 18.09 4.57 9.08
CA VAL A 49 17.31 4.78 7.85
C VAL A 49 15.89 5.22 8.19
N PHE A 50 15.25 4.51 9.11
CA PHE A 50 13.90 4.81 9.59
C PHE A 50 13.79 6.26 10.10
N ARG A 51 14.74 6.71 10.94
CA ARG A 51 14.76 8.08 11.48
C ARG A 51 14.98 9.16 10.43
N LYS A 52 15.71 8.86 9.35
CA LYS A 52 15.85 9.77 8.21
C LYS A 52 14.56 9.92 7.43
N VAL A 53 13.88 8.81 7.16
CA VAL A 53 12.54 8.85 6.55
C VAL A 53 11.57 9.65 7.44
N GLU A 54 11.55 9.37 8.74
CA GLU A 54 10.73 10.09 9.72
C GLU A 54 11.03 11.60 9.72
N ALA A 55 12.29 11.98 9.66
CA ALA A 55 12.71 13.39 9.63
C ALA A 55 12.24 14.11 8.35
N ILE A 56 12.34 13.46 7.18
CA ILE A 56 11.83 14.01 5.91
C ILE A 56 10.31 14.20 5.98
N VAL A 57 9.59 13.21 6.48
CA VAL A 57 8.14 13.28 6.67
C VAL A 57 7.77 14.45 7.57
N ARG A 58 8.43 14.58 8.73
CA ARG A 58 8.18 15.68 9.69
C ARG A 58 8.43 17.05 9.07
N GLN A 59 9.57 17.21 8.39
CA GLN A 59 9.92 18.48 7.74
C GLN A 59 8.89 18.92 6.68
N GLU A 60 8.39 18.01 5.85
CA GLU A 60 7.40 18.38 4.84
C GLU A 60 6.02 18.63 5.48
N MET A 61 5.65 17.89 6.52
CA MET A 61 4.42 18.17 7.27
C MET A 61 4.47 19.53 7.95
N ASP A 62 5.58 19.88 8.61
CA ASP A 62 5.77 21.21 9.24
C ASP A 62 5.71 22.33 8.19
N LYS A 63 6.34 22.17 7.03
CA LYS A 63 6.26 23.12 5.91
C LYS A 63 4.84 23.32 5.40
N SER A 64 3.99 22.30 5.48
CA SER A 64 2.58 22.41 5.10
C SER A 64 1.73 23.20 6.11
N GLY A 65 2.30 23.54 7.28
CA GLY A 65 1.61 24.21 8.37
C GLY A 65 0.84 23.27 9.30
N ALA A 66 0.98 21.97 9.15
CA ALA A 66 0.40 20.99 10.07
C ALA A 66 1.13 21.01 11.42
N LEU A 67 0.41 20.78 12.51
CA LEU A 67 0.93 20.83 13.87
C LEU A 67 1.16 19.42 14.42
N GLU A 68 2.37 19.15 14.91
CA GLU A 68 2.68 17.84 15.50
C GLU A 68 2.06 17.69 16.88
N ILE A 69 1.39 16.58 17.13
CA ILE A 69 0.84 16.16 18.41
C ILE A 69 1.24 14.71 18.69
N MET A 70 0.93 14.21 19.88
CA MET A 70 1.10 12.79 20.21
C MET A 70 -0.12 12.30 20.98
N MET A 71 -0.76 11.25 20.44
CA MET A 71 -1.94 10.63 21.03
C MET A 71 -1.61 9.22 21.55
N PRO A 72 -2.38 8.67 22.51
CA PRO A 72 -2.10 7.33 23.04
C PRO A 72 -2.37 6.23 22.02
N VAL A 73 -1.59 5.15 22.08
CA VAL A 73 -1.81 3.92 21.27
C VAL A 73 -2.98 3.12 21.83
N VAL A 74 -3.11 3.04 23.16
CA VAL A 74 -4.23 2.36 23.83
C VAL A 74 -5.41 3.32 23.87
N GLN A 75 -6.54 2.89 23.31
CA GLN A 75 -7.73 3.72 23.11
C GLN A 75 -8.93 3.12 23.81
N PRO A 76 -9.77 3.93 24.50
CA PRO A 76 -10.98 3.43 25.15
C PRO A 76 -12.02 3.02 24.11
N ALA A 77 -12.73 1.91 24.38
CA ALA A 77 -13.79 1.41 23.51
C ALA A 77 -14.92 2.41 23.31
N ASP A 78 -15.20 3.26 24.31
CA ASP A 78 -16.31 4.22 24.27
C ASP A 78 -16.26 5.14 23.04
N LEU A 79 -15.07 5.62 22.65
CA LEU A 79 -14.90 6.45 21.45
C LEU A 79 -15.24 5.69 20.17
N TRP A 80 -14.84 4.42 20.11
CA TRP A 80 -15.11 3.53 18.98
C TRP A 80 -16.58 3.12 18.88
N VAL A 81 -17.24 2.99 20.03
CA VAL A 81 -18.70 2.77 20.10
C VAL A 81 -19.44 4.02 19.63
N GLU A 82 -19.00 5.21 20.06
CA GLU A 82 -19.60 6.49 19.66
C GLU A 82 -19.50 6.72 18.13
N SER A 83 -18.38 6.39 17.51
CA SER A 83 -18.22 6.46 16.04
C SER A 83 -18.95 5.35 15.28
N GLY A 84 -19.42 4.31 15.98
CA GLY A 84 -20.04 3.11 15.40
C GLY A 84 -19.03 2.07 14.88
N ARG A 85 -17.71 2.35 14.95
CA ARG A 85 -16.68 1.47 14.38
C ARG A 85 -16.27 0.31 15.26
N TRP A 86 -16.63 0.30 16.54
CA TRP A 86 -16.32 -0.83 17.44
C TRP A 86 -16.77 -2.17 16.89
N ALA A 87 -17.98 -2.24 16.34
CA ALA A 87 -18.52 -3.45 15.72
C ALA A 87 -18.11 -3.63 14.24
N GLN A 88 -17.92 -2.52 13.52
CA GLN A 88 -17.72 -2.53 12.07
C GLN A 88 -16.27 -2.78 11.63
N PHE A 89 -15.26 -2.42 12.45
CA PHE A 89 -13.85 -2.52 12.08
C PHE A 89 -13.36 -3.96 11.85
N GLY A 90 -14.08 -4.92 12.42
CA GLY A 90 -13.77 -6.33 12.24
C GLY A 90 -12.66 -6.87 13.16
N PRO A 91 -12.10 -8.05 12.83
CA PRO A 91 -11.17 -8.78 13.69
C PRO A 91 -9.76 -8.16 13.75
N GLU A 92 -9.40 -7.27 12.85
CA GLU A 92 -8.10 -6.59 12.87
C GLU A 92 -7.98 -5.56 14.01
N LEU A 93 -9.09 -5.16 14.62
CA LEU A 93 -9.08 -4.36 15.84
C LEU A 93 -8.76 -5.24 17.04
N LEU A 94 -7.53 -5.15 17.55
CA LEU A 94 -7.13 -5.89 18.74
C LEU A 94 -7.76 -5.29 19.98
N ARG A 95 -8.80 -5.94 20.50
CA ARG A 95 -9.53 -5.54 21.70
C ARG A 95 -8.86 -6.13 22.93
N ILE A 96 -8.73 -5.32 23.97
CA ILE A 96 -8.11 -5.70 25.24
C ILE A 96 -8.98 -5.23 26.41
N LYS A 97 -8.76 -5.80 27.57
CA LYS A 97 -9.36 -5.35 28.83
C LYS A 97 -8.30 -4.89 29.81
N ASP A 98 -8.58 -3.83 30.54
CA ASP A 98 -7.73 -3.43 31.65
C ASP A 98 -8.00 -4.26 32.91
N ARG A 99 -7.25 -4.00 33.99
CA ARG A 99 -7.41 -4.70 35.27
C ARG A 99 -8.77 -4.50 35.94
N HIS A 100 -9.56 -3.55 35.48
CA HIS A 100 -10.89 -3.23 35.97
C HIS A 100 -11.99 -3.74 35.02
N ASP A 101 -11.64 -4.61 34.08
CA ASP A 101 -12.52 -5.22 33.07
C ASP A 101 -13.18 -4.21 32.11
N ARG A 102 -12.53 -3.04 31.92
CA ARG A 102 -12.96 -2.04 30.94
C ARG A 102 -12.37 -2.34 29.57
N ASP A 103 -13.19 -2.16 28.53
CA ASP A 103 -12.79 -2.43 27.16
C ASP A 103 -11.95 -1.31 26.58
N PHE A 104 -10.85 -1.69 25.94
CA PHE A 104 -9.92 -0.86 25.17
C PHE A 104 -9.54 -1.57 23.87
N CYS A 105 -8.82 -0.86 23.00
CA CYS A 105 -8.14 -1.46 21.86
C CYS A 105 -6.73 -0.90 21.69
N LEU A 106 -5.88 -1.60 20.95
CA LEU A 106 -4.67 -1.03 20.38
C LEU A 106 -5.05 -0.31 19.09
N GLY A 107 -4.74 0.98 19.00
CA GLY A 107 -5.16 1.84 17.90
C GLY A 107 -4.62 1.42 16.55
N PRO A 108 -5.48 0.99 15.61
CA PRO A 108 -5.09 0.78 14.22
C PRO A 108 -5.02 2.09 13.44
N THR A 109 -5.67 3.12 13.96
CA THR A 109 -5.82 4.49 13.45
C THR A 109 -6.33 5.40 14.59
N HIS A 110 -6.46 6.71 14.40
CA HIS A 110 -6.79 7.65 15.49
C HIS A 110 -7.90 8.65 15.17
N GLU A 111 -8.79 8.38 14.21
CA GLU A 111 -9.91 9.26 13.89
C GLU A 111 -10.76 9.59 15.12
N GLU A 112 -11.07 8.58 15.92
CA GLU A 112 -11.89 8.73 17.12
C GLU A 112 -11.21 9.60 18.19
N VAL A 113 -9.93 9.33 18.45
CA VAL A 113 -9.16 10.05 19.48
C VAL A 113 -8.96 11.51 19.11
N ILE A 114 -8.61 11.79 17.84
CA ILE A 114 -8.41 13.18 17.39
C ILE A 114 -9.74 13.95 17.36
N THR A 115 -10.82 13.31 16.95
CA THR A 115 -12.15 13.95 16.94
C THR A 115 -12.58 14.31 18.35
N ASP A 116 -12.37 13.41 19.33
CA ASP A 116 -12.64 13.69 20.74
C ASP A 116 -11.78 14.85 21.28
N LEU A 117 -10.49 14.85 20.95
CA LEU A 117 -9.61 15.94 21.34
C LEU A 117 -10.12 17.29 20.77
N ILE A 118 -10.37 17.33 19.46
CA ILE A 118 -10.66 18.60 18.76
C ILE A 118 -12.05 19.13 19.09
N ARG A 119 -13.07 18.30 19.30
CA ARG A 119 -14.39 18.78 19.74
C ARG A 119 -14.37 19.50 21.09
N ASN A 120 -13.35 19.23 21.90
CA ASN A 120 -13.16 19.88 23.21
C ASN A 120 -12.28 21.12 23.15
N GLU A 121 -11.37 21.22 22.17
CA GLU A 121 -10.36 22.29 22.06
C GLU A 121 -10.75 23.39 21.06
N ILE A 122 -11.41 23.05 19.94
CA ILE A 122 -11.84 23.99 18.90
C ILE A 122 -13.32 24.29 19.05
N ARG A 123 -13.67 25.58 19.20
CA ARG A 123 -15.04 26.02 19.45
C ARG A 123 -15.55 27.07 18.48
N SER A 124 -14.69 27.66 17.68
CA SER A 124 -15.04 28.75 16.76
C SER A 124 -14.47 28.51 15.38
N TYR A 125 -15.24 28.85 14.36
CA TYR A 125 -14.80 28.82 12.96
C TYR A 125 -13.49 29.58 12.70
N LYS A 126 -13.15 30.59 13.53
CA LYS A 126 -11.88 31.35 13.44
C LYS A 126 -10.64 30.50 13.71
N GLN A 127 -10.79 29.33 14.32
CA GLN A 127 -9.70 28.39 14.61
C GLN A 127 -9.51 27.38 13.46
N LEU A 128 -10.35 27.44 12.41
CA LEU A 128 -10.31 26.59 11.24
C LEU A 128 -9.79 27.33 10.01
N PRO A 129 -9.16 26.67 9.03
CA PRO A 129 -8.84 25.25 9.06
C PRO A 129 -7.71 24.91 10.02
N ALA A 130 -7.71 23.71 10.55
CA ALA A 130 -6.64 23.20 11.41
C ALA A 130 -6.22 21.80 10.94
N ASN A 131 -4.91 21.52 10.96
CA ASN A 131 -4.37 20.22 10.57
C ASN A 131 -3.37 19.75 11.62
N PHE A 132 -3.60 18.58 12.20
CA PHE A 132 -2.77 17.98 13.23
C PHE A 132 -2.22 16.65 12.74
N TYR A 133 -0.95 16.36 13.07
CA TYR A 133 -0.35 15.07 12.71
C TYR A 133 0.44 14.47 13.86
N GLN A 134 0.65 13.18 13.80
CA GLN A 134 1.57 12.45 14.65
C GLN A 134 2.38 11.45 13.84
N ILE A 135 3.51 11.02 14.37
CA ILE A 135 4.26 9.86 13.90
C ILE A 135 4.26 8.86 15.05
N GLN A 136 3.44 7.82 14.94
CA GLN A 136 3.10 6.96 16.06
C GLN A 136 2.94 5.51 15.62
N THR A 137 3.22 4.59 16.55
CA THR A 137 2.98 3.16 16.39
C THR A 137 1.48 2.87 16.23
N LYS A 138 1.15 2.02 15.28
CA LYS A 138 -0.18 1.44 15.07
C LYS A 138 -0.11 -0.06 15.25
N PHE A 139 -1.23 -0.65 15.61
CA PHE A 139 -1.39 -2.09 15.68
C PHE A 139 -2.65 -2.53 14.93
N ARG A 140 -2.47 -3.45 13.99
CA ARG A 140 -3.56 -4.15 13.30
C ARG A 140 -3.34 -5.64 13.45
N ASP A 141 -4.33 -6.37 13.94
CA ASP A 141 -4.24 -7.83 14.11
C ASP A 141 -4.36 -8.55 12.76
N GLU A 142 -3.40 -8.22 11.88
CA GLU A 142 -3.31 -8.72 10.52
C GLU A 142 -3.31 -10.26 10.50
N ARG A 143 -4.23 -10.82 9.75
CA ARG A 143 -4.39 -12.28 9.67
C ARG A 143 -3.20 -12.98 9.01
N ARG A 144 -2.58 -12.33 8.01
CA ARG A 144 -1.48 -12.91 7.22
C ARG A 144 -0.34 -11.91 7.06
N PRO A 145 0.38 -11.58 8.13
CA PRO A 145 1.53 -10.71 8.03
C PRO A 145 2.61 -11.37 7.17
N ARG A 146 3.17 -10.63 6.22
CA ARG A 146 4.14 -11.12 5.24
C ARG A 146 5.02 -9.99 4.71
N PHE A 147 6.08 -10.34 3.97
CA PHE A 147 6.98 -9.38 3.31
C PHE A 147 7.70 -8.44 4.27
N GLY A 148 8.12 -8.96 5.44
CA GLY A 148 8.87 -8.19 6.43
C GLY A 148 8.06 -7.01 6.96
N VAL A 149 8.63 -5.80 6.88
CA VAL A 149 7.98 -4.58 7.38
C VAL A 149 6.98 -3.94 6.43
N MET A 150 6.71 -4.56 5.27
CA MET A 150 5.68 -4.05 4.36
C MET A 150 4.26 -4.35 4.84
N ARG A 151 4.03 -5.54 5.40
CA ARG A 151 2.73 -5.95 5.95
C ARG A 151 2.90 -6.61 7.30
N THR A 152 2.92 -5.78 8.33
CA THR A 152 3.15 -6.13 9.73
C THR A 152 1.91 -5.94 10.56
N ARG A 153 1.93 -6.48 11.77
CA ARG A 153 0.90 -6.22 12.79
C ARG A 153 1.16 -4.92 13.55
N GLU A 154 2.43 -4.65 13.86
CA GLU A 154 2.86 -3.39 14.47
C GLU A 154 3.74 -2.61 13.48
N PHE A 155 3.44 -1.35 13.28
CA PHE A 155 4.15 -0.48 12.34
C PHE A 155 4.05 0.99 12.75
N CYS A 156 4.92 1.81 12.18
CA CYS A 156 4.90 3.24 12.41
C CYS A 156 4.21 3.96 11.25
N MET A 157 3.25 4.80 11.58
CA MET A 157 2.49 5.61 10.64
C MET A 157 2.62 7.09 11.01
N LYS A 158 2.81 7.95 10.02
CA LYS A 158 2.42 9.35 10.11
C LYS A 158 0.95 9.43 9.75
N ASP A 159 0.14 9.84 10.67
CA ASP A 159 -1.27 10.12 10.44
C ASP A 159 -1.60 11.56 10.78
N ALA A 160 -2.26 12.22 9.85
CA ALA A 160 -2.71 13.60 9.99
C ALA A 160 -4.22 13.70 9.81
N TYR A 161 -4.81 14.67 10.46
CA TYR A 161 -6.25 14.90 10.49
C TYR A 161 -6.51 16.39 10.38
N SER A 162 -7.31 16.77 9.40
CA SER A 162 -7.68 18.17 9.20
C SER A 162 -9.16 18.42 9.51
N PHE A 163 -9.44 19.62 9.98
CA PHE A 163 -10.79 20.05 10.37
C PHE A 163 -11.13 21.36 9.67
N HIS A 164 -12.34 21.43 9.14
CA HIS A 164 -12.79 22.50 8.24
C HIS A 164 -14.23 22.90 8.54
N LEU A 165 -14.57 24.12 8.16
CA LEU A 165 -15.94 24.58 8.21
C LEU A 165 -16.80 23.99 7.08
N ASP A 166 -16.20 23.74 5.92
CA ASP A 166 -16.89 23.28 4.71
C ASP A 166 -16.00 22.41 3.80
N SER A 167 -16.61 21.89 2.75
CA SER A 167 -15.93 21.02 1.78
C SER A 167 -14.92 21.77 0.89
N ALA A 168 -15.10 23.06 0.66
CA ALA A 168 -14.16 23.85 -0.16
C ALA A 168 -12.81 23.99 0.57
N SER A 169 -12.86 24.33 1.86
CA SER A 169 -11.67 24.37 2.71
C SER A 169 -11.00 23.00 2.86
N LEU A 170 -11.79 21.91 2.93
CA LEU A 170 -11.25 20.55 2.93
C LEU A 170 -10.50 20.25 1.63
N GLN A 171 -11.06 20.64 0.48
CA GLN A 171 -10.42 20.42 -0.83
C GLN A 171 -9.07 21.13 -0.93
N GLU A 172 -8.96 22.38 -0.45
CA GLU A 172 -7.69 23.10 -0.43
C GLU A 172 -6.61 22.37 0.38
N THR A 173 -6.96 21.87 1.56
CA THR A 173 -6.03 21.10 2.39
C THR A 173 -5.73 19.72 1.78
N TYR A 174 -6.68 19.08 1.16
CA TYR A 174 -6.48 17.82 0.44
C TYR A 174 -5.46 18.00 -0.69
N ASP A 175 -5.58 19.05 -1.50
CA ASP A 175 -4.63 19.37 -2.56
C ASP A 175 -3.25 19.73 -2.03
N LEU A 176 -3.18 20.42 -0.88
CA LEU A 176 -1.92 20.68 -0.18
C LEU A 176 -1.27 19.38 0.30
N MET A 177 -2.04 18.48 0.89
CA MET A 177 -1.52 17.17 1.34
C MET A 177 -1.07 16.29 0.17
N TYR A 178 -1.75 16.33 -0.96
CA TYR A 178 -1.31 15.66 -2.19
C TYR A 178 0.10 16.13 -2.60
N LYS A 179 0.32 17.44 -2.63
CA LYS A 179 1.63 18.04 -2.96
C LYS A 179 2.69 17.71 -1.89
N THR A 180 2.31 17.76 -0.62
CA THR A 180 3.20 17.44 0.51
C THR A 180 3.67 15.98 0.45
N TYR A 181 2.76 15.05 0.15
CA TYR A 181 3.10 13.63 -0.02
C TYR A 181 4.01 13.40 -1.21
N SER A 182 3.72 14.04 -2.33
CA SER A 182 4.60 13.99 -3.51
C SER A 182 6.01 14.45 -3.17
N ALA A 183 6.16 15.57 -2.46
CA ALA A 183 7.46 16.05 -2.01
C ALA A 183 8.17 15.09 -1.04
N ILE A 184 7.44 14.44 -0.13
CA ILE A 184 8.00 13.43 0.77
C ILE A 184 8.58 12.25 -0.03
N PHE A 185 7.83 11.70 -0.98
CA PHE A 185 8.28 10.55 -1.75
C PHE A 185 9.40 10.90 -2.73
N GLU A 186 9.37 12.06 -3.36
CA GLU A 186 10.46 12.58 -4.17
C GLU A 186 11.75 12.73 -3.35
N ARG A 187 11.67 13.35 -2.17
CA ARG A 187 12.82 13.52 -1.27
C ARG A 187 13.38 12.21 -0.74
N THR A 188 12.55 11.19 -0.57
CA THR A 188 13.00 9.84 -0.19
C THR A 188 13.56 9.06 -1.38
N GLY A 189 13.55 9.64 -2.60
CA GLY A 189 14.12 9.06 -3.80
C GLY A 189 13.26 7.94 -4.42
N LEU A 190 11.95 7.95 -4.16
CA LEU A 190 11.02 6.94 -4.66
C LEU A 190 10.40 7.34 -6.00
N VAL A 191 10.26 6.38 -6.88
CA VAL A 191 9.42 6.48 -8.08
C VAL A 191 8.02 6.00 -7.71
N PHE A 192 7.07 6.89 -7.71
CA PHE A 192 5.70 6.61 -7.24
C PHE A 192 4.64 7.12 -8.20
N ARG A 193 3.40 6.68 -7.98
CA ARG A 193 2.18 7.20 -8.62
C ARG A 193 1.10 7.39 -7.57
N ALA A 194 0.39 8.51 -7.67
CA ALA A 194 -0.86 8.71 -6.96
C ALA A 194 -2.00 8.18 -7.83
N VAL A 195 -2.89 7.41 -7.25
CA VAL A 195 -3.99 6.74 -7.96
C VAL A 195 -5.30 6.95 -7.20
N LEU A 196 -6.40 7.06 -7.93
CA LEU A 196 -7.74 7.05 -7.34
C LEU A 196 -7.99 5.72 -6.63
N ALA A 197 -8.55 5.76 -5.43
CA ALA A 197 -8.77 4.59 -4.60
C ALA A 197 -10.17 4.55 -4.00
N ASP A 198 -10.56 3.37 -3.53
CA ASP A 198 -11.74 3.23 -2.68
C ASP A 198 -11.46 3.72 -1.27
N THR A 199 -12.47 4.22 -0.58
CA THR A 199 -12.31 4.77 0.78
C THR A 199 -12.38 3.71 1.88
N GLY A 200 -12.80 2.50 1.57
CA GLY A 200 -12.84 1.35 2.46
C GLY A 200 -13.53 1.61 3.81
N SER A 201 -13.03 0.97 4.86
CA SER A 201 -13.56 1.10 6.23
C SER A 201 -13.34 2.49 6.85
N ILE A 202 -12.37 3.26 6.35
CA ILE A 202 -12.14 4.65 6.77
C ILE A 202 -13.35 5.50 6.37
N GLY A 203 -13.83 5.32 5.14
CA GLY A 203 -14.98 6.03 4.58
C GLY A 203 -14.63 7.40 4.03
N GLY A 204 -15.65 8.14 3.64
CA GLY A 204 -15.50 9.43 2.96
C GLY A 204 -15.95 9.36 1.50
N SER A 205 -15.67 10.41 0.72
CA SER A 205 -16.15 10.55 -0.66
C SER A 205 -15.08 10.35 -1.72
N VAL A 206 -13.84 10.74 -1.42
CA VAL A 206 -12.70 10.72 -2.36
C VAL A 206 -11.45 10.29 -1.62
N SER A 207 -10.63 9.46 -2.25
CA SER A 207 -9.30 9.15 -1.75
C SER A 207 -8.30 8.93 -2.89
N HIS A 208 -7.01 9.18 -2.58
CA HIS A 208 -5.87 8.84 -3.42
C HIS A 208 -4.84 8.05 -2.63
N GLU A 209 -4.42 6.94 -3.20
CA GLU A 209 -3.27 6.17 -2.73
C GLU A 209 -2.00 6.58 -3.47
N PHE A 210 -0.88 6.56 -2.75
CA PHE A 210 0.45 6.75 -3.33
C PHE A 210 1.16 5.40 -3.35
N HIS A 211 1.44 4.90 -4.54
CA HIS A 211 2.06 3.60 -4.76
C HIS A 211 3.48 3.74 -5.30
N VAL A 212 4.41 3.07 -4.65
CA VAL A 212 5.76 2.83 -5.17
C VAL A 212 5.69 1.68 -6.15
N LEU A 213 6.14 1.90 -7.39
CA LEU A 213 6.11 0.88 -8.44
C LEU A 213 7.16 -0.19 -8.17
N ALA A 214 6.73 -1.43 -7.93
CA ALA A 214 7.59 -2.57 -7.71
C ALA A 214 6.86 -3.87 -8.06
N ASP A 215 7.55 -4.84 -8.67
CA ASP A 215 6.96 -6.13 -9.06
C ASP A 215 6.47 -6.95 -7.85
N SER A 216 7.07 -6.73 -6.69
CA SER A 216 6.66 -7.32 -5.41
C SER A 216 5.44 -6.64 -4.76
N GLY A 217 4.89 -5.57 -5.37
CA GLY A 217 3.72 -4.87 -4.87
C GLY A 217 2.51 -5.78 -4.71
N GLU A 218 1.73 -5.58 -3.66
CA GLU A 218 0.51 -6.37 -3.41
C GLU A 218 -0.67 -5.88 -4.25
N ASP A 219 -0.72 -4.57 -4.53
CA ASP A 219 -1.85 -3.95 -5.21
C ASP A 219 -1.64 -3.91 -6.72
N ALA A 220 -2.73 -4.14 -7.45
CA ALA A 220 -2.77 -3.92 -8.88
C ALA A 220 -3.27 -2.49 -9.14
N ILE A 221 -2.44 -1.70 -9.80
CA ILE A 221 -2.76 -0.32 -10.16
C ILE A 221 -2.82 -0.17 -11.68
N VAL A 222 -3.77 0.62 -12.12
CA VAL A 222 -4.21 0.75 -13.51
C VAL A 222 -3.84 2.13 -14.01
N PHE A 223 -3.28 2.21 -15.20
CA PHE A 223 -2.87 3.45 -15.87
C PHE A 223 -3.42 3.53 -17.27
N SER A 224 -3.76 4.73 -17.73
CA SER A 224 -3.99 4.97 -19.15
C SER A 224 -2.66 5.11 -19.90
N THR A 225 -2.61 4.61 -21.15
CA THR A 225 -1.49 4.85 -22.07
C THR A 225 -1.56 6.22 -22.75
N GLY A 226 -2.70 6.90 -22.68
CA GLY A 226 -2.97 8.15 -23.42
C GLY A 226 -3.25 9.36 -22.54
N SER A 227 -3.32 9.19 -21.21
CA SER A 227 -3.64 10.28 -20.27
C SER A 227 -2.99 10.04 -18.91
N ASP A 228 -3.24 10.97 -17.98
CA ASP A 228 -2.83 10.85 -16.57
C ASP A 228 -3.80 10.01 -15.71
N TYR A 229 -4.81 9.39 -16.30
CA TYR A 229 -5.73 8.54 -15.56
C TYR A 229 -4.97 7.40 -14.87
N ALA A 230 -5.16 7.29 -13.55
CA ALA A 230 -4.61 6.21 -12.75
C ALA A 230 -5.57 5.87 -11.59
N ALA A 231 -5.79 4.58 -11.34
CA ALA A 231 -6.67 4.11 -10.28
C ALA A 231 -6.18 2.77 -9.71
N ASN A 232 -6.50 2.50 -8.44
CA ASN A 232 -6.44 1.14 -7.91
C ASN A 232 -7.43 0.27 -8.68
N ILE A 233 -7.10 -1.00 -8.93
CA ILE A 233 -7.96 -1.93 -9.68
C ILE A 233 -9.36 -2.03 -9.06
N GLU A 234 -9.46 -1.90 -7.74
CA GLU A 234 -10.72 -1.92 -7.01
C GLU A 234 -11.65 -0.76 -7.40
N LYS A 235 -11.07 0.37 -7.84
CA LYS A 235 -11.77 1.60 -8.23
C LYS A 235 -11.82 1.82 -9.75
N ALA A 236 -10.89 1.23 -10.50
CA ALA A 236 -10.77 1.45 -11.94
C ALA A 236 -12.06 1.08 -12.68
N GLU A 237 -12.67 2.03 -13.38
CA GLU A 237 -13.94 1.84 -14.07
C GLU A 237 -13.76 1.04 -15.37
N ALA A 238 -14.59 0.01 -15.55
CA ALA A 238 -14.78 -0.64 -16.83
C ALA A 238 -15.93 0.03 -17.57
N ILE A 239 -15.61 0.76 -18.64
CA ILE A 239 -16.62 1.49 -19.41
C ILE A 239 -17.54 0.52 -20.16
N SER A 240 -18.76 0.98 -20.46
CA SER A 240 -19.71 0.19 -21.23
C SER A 240 -19.16 -0.06 -22.64
N PRO A 241 -19.29 -1.29 -23.18
CA PRO A 241 -18.95 -1.55 -24.57
C PRO A 241 -19.74 -0.64 -25.49
N THR A 242 -19.10 -0.11 -26.52
CA THR A 242 -19.75 0.67 -27.58
C THR A 242 -20.57 -0.20 -28.54
N GLN A 243 -20.40 -1.51 -28.46
CA GLN A 243 -21.07 -2.50 -29.28
C GLN A 243 -22.57 -2.54 -28.91
N GLN A 244 -23.44 -2.38 -29.89
CA GLN A 244 -24.88 -2.56 -29.69
C GLN A 244 -25.17 -4.04 -29.45
N VAL A 245 -26.14 -4.32 -28.57
CA VAL A 245 -26.66 -5.67 -28.36
C VAL A 245 -27.17 -6.19 -29.70
N GLN A 246 -26.55 -7.26 -30.21
CA GLN A 246 -27.06 -7.94 -31.41
C GLN A 246 -28.25 -8.80 -31.01
N GLU A 247 -29.31 -8.77 -31.81
CA GLU A 247 -30.41 -9.72 -31.63
C GLU A 247 -29.88 -11.15 -31.85
N GLY A 248 -29.97 -11.98 -30.80
CA GLY A 248 -29.62 -13.37 -30.91
C GLY A 248 -30.57 -14.14 -31.79
N THR A 249 -30.02 -15.01 -32.63
CA THR A 249 -30.76 -15.80 -33.60
C THR A 249 -30.86 -17.27 -33.24
N ALA A 250 -29.98 -17.76 -32.34
CA ALA A 250 -29.96 -19.14 -31.93
C ALA A 250 -31.12 -19.48 -30.98
N ALA A 251 -31.70 -20.65 -31.15
CA ALA A 251 -32.66 -21.18 -30.18
C ALA A 251 -31.93 -21.65 -28.93
N MET A 252 -32.50 -21.33 -27.75
CA MET A 252 -31.98 -21.89 -26.50
C MET A 252 -32.09 -23.40 -26.46
N ALA A 253 -31.02 -24.09 -26.12
CA ALA A 253 -30.96 -25.52 -26.00
C ALA A 253 -30.18 -25.97 -24.75
N GLU A 254 -30.67 -27.02 -24.10
CA GLU A 254 -30.00 -27.67 -22.98
C GLU A 254 -28.99 -28.72 -23.49
N LEU A 255 -27.77 -28.68 -22.95
CA LEU A 255 -26.69 -29.59 -23.29
C LEU A 255 -26.17 -30.31 -22.05
N ALA A 256 -26.06 -31.64 -22.09
CA ALA A 256 -25.42 -32.41 -21.02
C ALA A 256 -23.89 -32.19 -21.07
N THR A 257 -23.34 -31.80 -19.96
CA THR A 257 -21.91 -31.45 -19.78
C THR A 257 -21.35 -32.13 -18.51
N PRO A 258 -21.30 -33.45 -18.47
CA PRO A 258 -20.93 -34.19 -17.27
C PRO A 258 -19.46 -33.87 -16.87
N GLY A 259 -19.26 -33.53 -15.60
CA GLY A 259 -17.93 -33.22 -15.05
C GLY A 259 -17.38 -31.83 -15.37
N VAL A 260 -18.07 -31.04 -16.18
CA VAL A 260 -17.68 -29.64 -16.51
C VAL A 260 -18.10 -28.73 -15.39
N ARG A 261 -17.12 -28.00 -14.80
CA ARG A 261 -17.35 -27.08 -13.67
C ARG A 261 -16.72 -25.71 -13.84
N THR A 262 -15.73 -25.59 -14.71
CA THR A 262 -15.03 -24.32 -14.96
C THR A 262 -15.33 -23.80 -16.35
N ILE A 263 -15.16 -22.49 -16.55
CA ILE A 263 -15.29 -21.88 -17.90
C ILE A 263 -14.30 -22.49 -18.87
N ALA A 264 -13.07 -22.81 -18.44
CA ALA A 264 -12.07 -23.45 -19.30
C ALA A 264 -12.53 -24.87 -19.76
N ASP A 265 -13.06 -25.69 -18.84
CA ASP A 265 -13.60 -27.00 -19.16
C ASP A 265 -14.79 -26.89 -20.11
N LEU A 266 -15.67 -25.90 -19.87
CA LEU A 266 -16.84 -25.65 -20.73
C LEU A 266 -16.40 -25.26 -22.14
N CYS A 267 -15.47 -24.35 -22.28
CA CYS A 267 -14.94 -23.92 -23.57
C CYS A 267 -14.32 -25.09 -24.34
N ALA A 268 -13.55 -25.92 -23.66
CA ALA A 268 -12.96 -27.12 -24.29
C ALA A 268 -14.01 -28.13 -24.69
N PHE A 269 -15.06 -28.36 -23.88
CA PHE A 269 -16.10 -29.34 -24.12
C PHE A 269 -16.98 -29.00 -25.32
N ILE A 270 -17.38 -27.72 -25.47
CA ILE A 270 -18.29 -27.30 -26.55
C ILE A 270 -17.58 -26.55 -27.70
N ASN A 271 -16.25 -26.45 -27.65
CA ASN A 271 -15.42 -25.75 -28.65
C ASN A 271 -15.86 -24.28 -28.86
N THR A 272 -15.96 -23.52 -27.76
CA THR A 272 -16.28 -22.08 -27.74
C THR A 272 -15.18 -21.28 -27.05
N THR A 273 -15.28 -19.95 -27.05
CA THR A 273 -14.38 -19.09 -26.33
C THR A 273 -15.01 -18.55 -25.03
N ALA A 274 -14.20 -18.15 -24.06
CA ALA A 274 -14.69 -17.66 -22.80
C ALA A 274 -15.53 -16.36 -22.95
N GLU A 275 -15.26 -15.56 -23.98
CA GLU A 275 -16.01 -14.33 -24.29
C GLU A 275 -17.48 -14.61 -24.69
N HIS A 276 -17.81 -15.83 -25.15
CA HIS A 276 -19.19 -16.25 -25.48
C HIS A 276 -19.88 -16.99 -24.33
N THR A 277 -19.22 -17.07 -23.17
CA THR A 277 -19.78 -17.74 -21.99
C THR A 277 -20.12 -16.75 -20.90
N LEU A 278 -21.03 -17.11 -20.01
CA LEU A 278 -21.43 -16.33 -18.85
C LEU A 278 -21.03 -17.08 -17.57
N LYS A 279 -20.31 -16.41 -16.71
CA LYS A 279 -19.96 -16.86 -15.36
C LYS A 279 -21.00 -16.34 -14.36
N THR A 280 -21.61 -17.23 -13.59
CA THR A 280 -22.58 -16.91 -12.55
C THR A 280 -21.98 -17.15 -11.17
N LEU A 281 -21.94 -16.12 -10.35
CA LEU A 281 -21.48 -16.16 -8.96
C LEU A 281 -22.65 -15.84 -8.04
N ILE A 282 -22.82 -16.60 -6.97
CA ILE A 282 -23.83 -16.33 -5.95
C ILE A 282 -23.14 -15.76 -4.70
N VAL A 283 -23.62 -14.61 -4.25
CA VAL A 283 -23.14 -13.95 -3.03
C VAL A 283 -24.26 -13.81 -2.01
N SER A 284 -23.85 -13.76 -0.75
CA SER A 284 -24.72 -13.54 0.40
C SER A 284 -24.39 -12.18 1.01
N ALA A 285 -25.38 -11.34 1.18
CA ALA A 285 -25.22 -10.01 1.76
C ALA A 285 -26.48 -9.59 2.53
N ALA A 286 -26.33 -8.68 3.49
CA ALA A 286 -27.46 -8.06 4.18
C ALA A 286 -28.03 -6.93 3.31
N ASP A 287 -29.35 -6.93 3.11
CA ASP A 287 -30.05 -5.81 2.48
C ASP A 287 -30.13 -4.59 3.42
N ALA A 288 -30.72 -3.49 2.95
CA ALA A 288 -30.87 -2.25 3.71
C ALA A 288 -31.67 -2.42 5.03
N GLU A 289 -32.44 -3.49 5.13
CA GLU A 289 -33.23 -3.84 6.32
C GLU A 289 -32.46 -4.80 7.27
N GLY A 290 -31.22 -5.14 6.93
CA GLY A 290 -30.36 -6.05 7.71
C GLY A 290 -30.68 -7.53 7.53
N LYS A 291 -31.51 -7.91 6.54
CA LYS A 291 -31.86 -9.30 6.25
C LYS A 291 -30.89 -9.88 5.23
N THR A 292 -30.26 -10.99 5.58
CA THR A 292 -29.38 -11.71 4.65
C THR A 292 -30.15 -12.28 3.47
N ARG A 293 -29.71 -11.97 2.25
CA ARG A 293 -30.26 -12.46 0.96
C ARG A 293 -29.14 -12.96 0.06
N LEU A 294 -29.53 -13.78 -0.91
CA LEU A 294 -28.66 -14.23 -1.99
C LEU A 294 -28.87 -13.35 -3.23
N TYR A 295 -27.78 -13.08 -3.93
CA TYR A 295 -27.75 -12.29 -5.17
C TYR A 295 -26.94 -13.04 -6.23
N GLY A 296 -27.38 -12.99 -7.48
CA GLY A 296 -26.66 -13.50 -8.63
C GLY A 296 -25.84 -12.41 -9.30
N LEU A 297 -24.53 -12.60 -9.41
CA LEU A 297 -23.61 -11.72 -10.11
C LEU A 297 -23.16 -12.38 -11.41
N MET A 298 -23.37 -11.70 -12.54
CA MET A 298 -23.14 -12.23 -13.87
C MET A 298 -21.98 -11.51 -14.54
N LEU A 299 -20.99 -12.28 -14.96
CA LEU A 299 -19.79 -11.79 -15.64
C LEU A 299 -19.60 -12.51 -16.96
N ARG A 300 -18.98 -11.88 -17.94
CA ARG A 300 -18.47 -12.58 -19.10
C ARG A 300 -17.41 -13.60 -18.66
N GLY A 301 -17.34 -14.75 -19.29
CA GLY A 301 -16.55 -15.88 -18.79
C GLY A 301 -15.06 -15.63 -18.62
N ASP A 302 -14.48 -14.73 -19.40
CA ASP A 302 -13.08 -14.30 -19.32
C ASP A 302 -12.79 -13.23 -18.26
N HIS A 303 -13.82 -12.69 -17.59
CA HIS A 303 -13.66 -11.61 -16.61
C HIS A 303 -13.71 -12.12 -15.17
N GLU A 304 -13.09 -11.36 -14.25
CA GLU A 304 -13.09 -11.62 -12.82
C GLU A 304 -13.90 -10.57 -12.06
N LEU A 305 -14.58 -11.03 -11.00
CA LEU A 305 -15.37 -10.16 -10.13
C LEU A 305 -14.47 -9.15 -9.42
N ASN A 306 -14.95 -7.92 -9.35
CA ASN A 306 -14.47 -6.91 -8.43
C ASN A 306 -15.43 -6.84 -7.24
N GLU A 307 -15.01 -7.38 -6.10
CA GLU A 307 -15.87 -7.50 -4.91
C GLU A 307 -16.28 -6.12 -4.37
N VAL A 308 -15.39 -5.13 -4.41
CA VAL A 308 -15.66 -3.75 -3.96
C VAL A 308 -16.75 -3.10 -4.81
N LYS A 309 -16.62 -3.17 -6.13
CA LYS A 309 -17.64 -2.65 -7.06
C LYS A 309 -18.97 -3.37 -6.93
N ALA A 310 -18.94 -4.70 -6.78
CA ALA A 310 -20.14 -5.50 -6.60
C ALA A 310 -20.87 -5.13 -5.30
N GLN A 311 -20.15 -4.91 -4.22
CA GLN A 311 -20.69 -4.46 -2.94
C GLN A 311 -21.37 -3.08 -3.07
N HIS A 312 -20.72 -2.14 -3.78
CA HIS A 312 -21.31 -0.83 -4.06
C HIS A 312 -22.56 -0.94 -4.96
N ALA A 313 -22.52 -1.77 -5.99
CA ALA A 313 -23.64 -1.98 -6.92
C ALA A 313 -24.85 -2.60 -6.23
N LEU A 314 -24.64 -3.45 -5.24
CA LEU A 314 -25.70 -4.03 -4.41
C LEU A 314 -26.27 -3.05 -3.39
N GLY A 315 -25.59 -1.94 -3.09
CA GLY A 315 -26.02 -0.95 -2.09
C GLY A 315 -26.10 -1.51 -0.66
N ILE A 316 -25.28 -2.54 -0.38
CA ILE A 316 -25.30 -3.22 0.92
C ILE A 316 -24.46 -2.47 1.97
N VAL A 317 -24.92 -2.56 3.22
CA VAL A 317 -24.18 -2.07 4.36
C VAL A 317 -23.61 -3.27 5.10
N GLY A 318 -22.28 -3.46 5.06
CA GLY A 318 -21.62 -4.59 5.70
C GLY A 318 -20.80 -5.43 4.71
N GLU A 319 -20.49 -6.64 5.11
CA GLU A 319 -19.64 -7.56 4.34
C GLU A 319 -20.47 -8.38 3.35
N MET A 320 -20.00 -8.44 2.09
CA MET A 320 -20.48 -9.39 1.09
C MET A 320 -19.59 -10.63 1.14
N THR A 321 -20.19 -11.81 1.15
CA THR A 321 -19.47 -13.08 1.12
C THR A 321 -19.96 -13.96 -0.02
N PHE A 322 -19.10 -14.82 -0.57
CA PHE A 322 -19.57 -15.85 -1.48
C PHE A 322 -20.50 -16.83 -0.74
N ALA A 323 -21.60 -17.16 -1.38
CA ALA A 323 -22.53 -18.15 -0.82
C ALA A 323 -21.86 -19.52 -0.72
N THR A 324 -22.12 -20.24 0.38
CA THR A 324 -21.60 -21.60 0.54
C THR A 324 -22.34 -22.58 -0.39
N GLU A 325 -21.73 -23.73 -0.66
CA GLU A 325 -22.35 -24.76 -1.49
C GLU A 325 -23.70 -25.22 -0.92
N GLU A 326 -23.82 -25.27 0.41
CA GLU A 326 -25.08 -25.61 1.11
C GLU A 326 -26.16 -24.55 0.87
N GLN A 327 -25.81 -23.27 0.92
CA GLN A 327 -26.74 -22.17 0.64
C GLN A 327 -27.21 -22.21 -0.84
N ILE A 328 -26.29 -22.45 -1.77
CA ILE A 328 -26.60 -22.56 -3.20
C ILE A 328 -27.51 -23.75 -3.45
N LYS A 329 -27.19 -24.93 -2.90
CA LYS A 329 -28.01 -26.13 -3.01
C LYS A 329 -29.40 -25.96 -2.40
N ALA A 330 -29.49 -25.30 -1.26
CA ALA A 330 -30.79 -25.04 -0.61
C ALA A 330 -31.68 -24.10 -1.46
N ALA A 331 -31.10 -23.12 -2.14
CA ALA A 331 -31.82 -22.15 -2.94
C ALA A 331 -32.17 -22.65 -4.36
N LEU A 332 -31.26 -23.39 -5.00
CA LEU A 332 -31.32 -23.70 -6.43
C LEU A 332 -31.38 -25.21 -6.74
N ASN A 333 -31.22 -26.07 -5.76
CA ASN A 333 -31.08 -27.53 -5.91
C ASN A 333 -29.99 -27.92 -6.92
N CYS A 334 -28.90 -27.13 -7.00
CA CYS A 334 -27.81 -27.28 -7.94
C CYS A 334 -26.49 -26.93 -7.23
N SER A 335 -25.40 -27.56 -7.66
CA SER A 335 -24.04 -27.25 -7.18
C SER A 335 -23.42 -26.09 -7.96
N PRO A 336 -22.41 -25.39 -7.39
CA PRO A 336 -21.58 -24.46 -8.15
C PRO A 336 -20.97 -25.12 -9.39
N GLY A 337 -20.88 -24.37 -10.51
CA GLY A 337 -20.33 -24.85 -11.79
C GLY A 337 -21.37 -25.11 -12.89
N SER A 338 -22.67 -25.17 -12.53
CA SER A 338 -23.77 -25.27 -13.51
C SER A 338 -24.83 -24.18 -13.32
N LEU A 339 -24.43 -23.05 -12.73
CA LEU A 339 -25.31 -21.91 -12.42
C LEU A 339 -25.49 -20.99 -13.64
N GLY A 340 -26.69 -20.46 -13.83
CA GLY A 340 -27.02 -19.53 -14.91
C GLY A 340 -28.15 -18.57 -14.55
N PRO A 341 -28.42 -17.53 -15.39
CA PRO A 341 -29.42 -16.52 -15.11
C PRO A 341 -30.86 -16.96 -15.35
N VAL A 342 -31.07 -18.02 -16.11
CA VAL A 342 -32.41 -18.46 -16.52
C VAL A 342 -33.13 -19.07 -15.33
N ASN A 343 -34.28 -18.50 -14.94
CA ASN A 343 -35.08 -18.92 -13.76
C ASN A 343 -34.28 -18.98 -12.44
N LEU A 344 -33.35 -18.06 -12.22
CA LEU A 344 -32.50 -18.06 -11.02
C LEU A 344 -33.27 -17.78 -9.72
N GLY A 345 -34.38 -17.03 -9.79
CA GLY A 345 -35.26 -16.78 -8.63
C GLY A 345 -34.71 -15.86 -7.54
N MET A 346 -33.65 -15.10 -7.82
CA MET A 346 -33.07 -14.11 -6.93
C MET A 346 -32.68 -12.85 -7.71
N PRO A 347 -32.42 -11.70 -7.03
CA PRO A 347 -31.95 -10.49 -7.71
C PRO A 347 -30.65 -10.74 -8.49
N ILE A 348 -30.57 -10.22 -9.72
CA ILE A 348 -29.44 -10.41 -10.63
C ILE A 348 -28.80 -9.04 -10.92
N ILE A 349 -27.48 -8.96 -10.80
CA ILE A 349 -26.67 -7.88 -11.35
C ILE A 349 -25.78 -8.45 -12.45
N VAL A 350 -25.82 -7.79 -13.60
CA VAL A 350 -25.07 -8.18 -14.79
C VAL A 350 -23.98 -7.14 -15.05
N ASP A 351 -22.76 -7.59 -15.24
CA ASP A 351 -21.67 -6.70 -15.67
C ASP A 351 -21.97 -6.07 -17.04
N ARG A 352 -21.55 -4.82 -17.21
CA ARG A 352 -21.75 -4.05 -18.47
C ARG A 352 -21.30 -4.83 -19.71
N SER A 353 -20.18 -5.56 -19.63
CA SER A 353 -19.64 -6.36 -20.74
C SER A 353 -20.41 -7.66 -20.98
N ALA A 354 -21.03 -8.22 -19.96
CA ALA A 354 -21.87 -9.39 -20.06
C ALA A 354 -23.28 -9.06 -20.56
N ALA A 355 -23.78 -7.87 -20.25
CA ALA A 355 -25.11 -7.40 -20.64
C ALA A 355 -25.30 -7.25 -22.18
N VAL A 356 -24.21 -7.15 -22.95
CA VAL A 356 -24.24 -7.04 -24.41
C VAL A 356 -24.10 -8.38 -25.13
N LEU A 357 -23.94 -9.49 -24.38
CA LEU A 357 -23.86 -10.83 -24.96
C LEU A 357 -25.21 -11.27 -25.60
N SER A 358 -25.11 -11.97 -26.70
CA SER A 358 -26.22 -12.63 -27.35
C SER A 358 -25.83 -14.07 -27.70
N ASP A 359 -26.80 -14.97 -27.76
CA ASP A 359 -26.62 -16.40 -28.04
C ASP A 359 -25.53 -17.05 -27.15
N PHE A 360 -25.40 -16.57 -25.90
CA PHE A 360 -24.34 -17.02 -25.00
C PHE A 360 -24.60 -18.38 -24.35
N VAL A 361 -23.53 -18.93 -23.75
CA VAL A 361 -23.56 -20.18 -23.01
C VAL A 361 -23.48 -19.91 -21.51
N CYS A 362 -24.34 -20.59 -20.74
CA CYS A 362 -24.35 -20.48 -19.26
C CYS A 362 -24.78 -21.80 -18.62
N GLY A 363 -24.67 -21.91 -17.31
CA GLY A 363 -25.22 -23.05 -16.56
C GLY A 363 -26.74 -23.15 -16.66
N ALA A 364 -27.26 -24.33 -16.52
CA ALA A 364 -28.71 -24.64 -16.62
C ALA A 364 -29.41 -24.67 -15.25
N ASN A 365 -28.75 -24.26 -14.16
CA ASN A 365 -29.20 -24.47 -12.78
C ASN A 365 -29.54 -25.93 -12.45
N ARG A 366 -28.84 -26.83 -13.13
CA ARG A 366 -28.96 -28.28 -12.99
C ARG A 366 -27.58 -28.90 -13.11
N ASP A 367 -27.20 -29.72 -12.14
CA ASP A 367 -25.89 -30.36 -12.11
C ASP A 367 -25.55 -31.11 -13.39
N GLY A 368 -24.42 -30.77 -14.01
CA GLY A 368 -23.92 -31.39 -15.23
C GLY A 368 -24.64 -30.97 -16.52
N TYR A 369 -25.32 -29.83 -16.51
CA TYR A 369 -26.00 -29.29 -17.70
C TYR A 369 -25.69 -27.79 -17.89
N HIS A 370 -25.58 -27.37 -19.14
CA HIS A 370 -25.46 -25.98 -19.58
C HIS A 370 -26.51 -25.66 -20.65
N LEU A 371 -26.79 -24.35 -20.80
CA LEU A 371 -27.66 -23.80 -21.84
C LEU A 371 -26.81 -23.12 -22.90
N THR A 372 -27.16 -23.31 -24.17
CA THR A 372 -26.58 -22.62 -25.33
C THR A 372 -27.62 -21.74 -25.99
N GLY A 373 -27.21 -20.71 -26.73
CA GLY A 373 -28.12 -19.83 -27.46
C GLY A 373 -29.00 -18.97 -26.55
N VAL A 374 -28.54 -18.66 -25.33
CA VAL A 374 -29.28 -17.87 -24.33
C VAL A 374 -29.21 -16.39 -24.69
N ASN A 375 -30.32 -15.70 -24.53
CA ASN A 375 -30.45 -14.24 -24.76
C ASN A 375 -31.17 -13.57 -23.61
N TRP A 376 -30.64 -12.43 -23.17
CA TRP A 376 -31.11 -11.72 -21.97
C TRP A 376 -32.61 -11.40 -22.02
N GLN A 377 -33.07 -10.77 -23.09
CA GLN A 377 -34.45 -10.29 -23.21
C GLN A 377 -35.47 -11.41 -23.38
N ARG A 378 -35.06 -12.52 -23.99
CA ARG A 378 -35.97 -13.64 -24.28
C ARG A 378 -36.07 -14.67 -23.15
N ASP A 379 -34.92 -14.96 -22.50
CA ASP A 379 -34.76 -16.15 -21.66
C ASP A 379 -34.52 -15.82 -20.17
N CYS A 380 -34.08 -14.61 -19.88
CA CYS A 380 -33.77 -14.22 -18.52
C CYS A 380 -34.85 -13.26 -17.97
N GLY A 381 -35.03 -13.27 -16.66
CA GLY A 381 -35.92 -12.35 -15.96
C GLY A 381 -35.38 -10.92 -15.87
N GLU A 382 -35.94 -10.14 -14.96
CA GLU A 382 -35.45 -8.80 -14.67
C GLU A 382 -34.04 -8.84 -14.06
N PHE A 383 -33.16 -7.91 -14.48
CA PHE A 383 -31.82 -7.74 -13.96
C PHE A 383 -31.42 -6.26 -14.01
N SER A 384 -30.45 -5.89 -13.18
CA SER A 384 -29.79 -4.60 -13.25
C SER A 384 -28.40 -4.73 -13.87
N VAL A 385 -27.92 -3.63 -14.49
CA VAL A 385 -26.60 -3.59 -15.12
C VAL A 385 -25.70 -2.65 -14.33
N ALA A 386 -24.50 -3.12 -13.97
CA ALA A 386 -23.51 -2.32 -13.28
C ALA A 386 -22.08 -2.71 -13.71
N ASP A 387 -21.12 -1.85 -13.41
CA ASP A 387 -19.70 -2.22 -13.48
C ASP A 387 -19.32 -3.02 -12.23
N ILE A 388 -19.13 -4.33 -12.38
CA ILE A 388 -18.80 -5.25 -11.28
C ILE A 388 -17.57 -6.11 -11.55
N ARG A 389 -16.83 -5.85 -12.62
CA ARG A 389 -15.62 -6.61 -12.96
C ARG A 389 -14.33 -5.84 -12.68
N ASN A 390 -13.24 -6.56 -12.52
CA ASN A 390 -11.92 -5.98 -12.66
C ASN A 390 -11.71 -5.55 -14.12
N VAL A 391 -11.05 -4.41 -14.31
CA VAL A 391 -10.52 -4.05 -15.62
C VAL A 391 -9.39 -5.00 -16.01
N VAL A 392 -9.16 -5.15 -17.30
CA VAL A 392 -8.06 -5.94 -17.85
C VAL A 392 -7.16 -5.05 -18.70
N ALA A 393 -5.90 -5.46 -18.87
CA ALA A 393 -4.98 -4.75 -19.78
C ALA A 393 -5.55 -4.72 -21.20
N GLY A 394 -5.54 -3.53 -21.83
CA GLY A 394 -6.13 -3.30 -23.14
C GLY A 394 -7.57 -2.81 -23.11
N ASP A 395 -8.25 -2.77 -21.96
CA ASP A 395 -9.55 -2.09 -21.84
C ASP A 395 -9.40 -0.62 -22.23
N PRO A 396 -10.42 0.02 -22.82
CA PRO A 396 -10.41 1.46 -23.07
C PRO A 396 -10.31 2.25 -21.76
N SER A 397 -9.53 3.33 -21.76
CA SER A 397 -9.46 4.22 -20.60
C SER A 397 -10.80 4.92 -20.34
N PRO A 398 -11.24 5.07 -19.08
CA PRO A 398 -12.52 5.71 -18.74
C PRO A 398 -12.66 7.16 -19.21
N ASP A 399 -11.55 7.87 -19.37
CA ASP A 399 -11.51 9.24 -19.89
C ASP A 399 -11.50 9.32 -21.42
N GLY A 400 -11.58 8.16 -22.10
CA GLY A 400 -11.62 8.06 -23.56
C GLY A 400 -10.25 8.24 -24.23
N GLN A 401 -9.14 8.27 -23.47
CA GLN A 401 -7.80 8.49 -24.00
C GLN A 401 -6.89 7.26 -23.75
N GLY A 402 -6.58 6.52 -24.80
CA GLY A 402 -5.72 5.35 -24.74
C GLY A 402 -6.39 4.11 -24.18
N VAL A 403 -5.57 3.16 -23.77
CA VAL A 403 -5.98 1.88 -23.18
C VAL A 403 -5.33 1.70 -21.81
N LEU A 404 -5.86 0.77 -21.02
CA LEU A 404 -5.40 0.52 -19.67
C LEU A 404 -4.22 -0.46 -19.65
N GLU A 405 -3.21 -0.12 -18.85
CA GLU A 405 -2.13 -0.99 -18.42
C GLU A 405 -2.24 -1.25 -16.93
N ILE A 406 -1.79 -2.44 -16.49
CA ILE A 406 -1.81 -2.84 -15.08
C ILE A 406 -0.38 -3.07 -14.60
N LYS A 407 -0.02 -2.46 -13.46
CA LYS A 407 1.28 -2.64 -12.80
C LYS A 407 1.07 -2.98 -11.32
N ARG A 408 2.12 -3.50 -10.68
CA ARG A 408 2.12 -3.74 -9.25
C ARG A 408 2.65 -2.53 -8.49
N GLY A 409 2.04 -2.25 -7.34
CA GLY A 409 2.42 -1.14 -6.47
C GLY A 409 2.44 -1.52 -4.99
N ILE A 410 3.29 -0.82 -4.25
CA ILE A 410 3.35 -0.86 -2.78
C ILE A 410 2.71 0.44 -2.28
N GLU A 411 1.58 0.37 -1.61
CA GLU A 411 0.93 1.52 -1.00
C GLU A 411 1.78 2.08 0.14
N VAL A 412 2.27 3.30 0.00
CA VAL A 412 3.11 3.98 1.01
C VAL A 412 2.41 5.15 1.68
N GLY A 413 1.34 5.65 1.09
CA GLY A 413 0.53 6.73 1.65
C GLY A 413 -0.88 6.74 1.07
N HIS A 414 -1.82 7.29 1.84
CA HIS A 414 -3.22 7.39 1.47
C HIS A 414 -3.81 8.68 2.05
N ILE A 415 -4.54 9.43 1.25
CA ILE A 415 -5.21 10.67 1.65
C ILE A 415 -6.71 10.56 1.39
N PHE A 416 -7.54 11.06 2.33
CA PHE A 416 -8.99 10.91 2.34
C PHE A 416 -9.72 12.23 2.58
N GLN A 417 -10.84 12.42 1.90
CA GLN A 417 -11.87 13.37 2.29
C GLN A 417 -12.95 12.61 3.10
N LEU A 418 -12.92 12.73 4.42
CA LEU A 418 -13.83 12.01 5.32
C LEU A 418 -15.25 12.63 5.36
N GLY A 419 -15.37 13.91 5.02
CA GLY A 419 -16.60 14.65 5.21
C GLY A 419 -16.96 14.78 6.68
N THR A 420 -18.21 14.50 7.05
CA THR A 420 -18.75 14.63 8.41
C THR A 420 -18.90 13.30 9.15
N LYS A 421 -18.43 12.19 8.57
CA LYS A 421 -18.65 10.83 9.11
C LYS A 421 -18.35 10.72 10.60
N TYR A 422 -17.20 11.19 11.04
CA TYR A 422 -16.78 11.09 12.45
C TYR A 422 -17.29 12.27 13.27
N SER A 423 -17.19 13.48 12.76
CA SER A 423 -17.60 14.69 13.44
C SER A 423 -19.09 14.73 13.73
N GLU A 424 -19.94 14.20 12.83
CA GLU A 424 -21.37 14.07 13.03
C GLU A 424 -21.71 13.03 14.11
N ALA A 425 -21.15 11.82 14.02
CA ALA A 425 -21.35 10.76 14.98
C ALA A 425 -20.90 11.17 16.39
N MET A 426 -19.77 11.88 16.50
CA MET A 426 -19.16 12.30 17.76
C MET A 426 -19.52 13.74 18.16
N LYS A 427 -20.45 14.41 17.45
CA LYS A 427 -20.93 15.78 17.71
C LYS A 427 -19.80 16.80 17.83
N ALA A 428 -18.83 16.71 16.92
CA ALA A 428 -17.73 17.66 16.84
C ALA A 428 -18.16 18.90 16.04
N THR A 429 -18.58 19.94 16.74
CA THR A 429 -19.13 21.18 16.19
C THR A 429 -18.31 22.40 16.55
N VAL A 430 -18.41 23.44 15.74
CA VAL A 430 -17.91 24.80 16.04
C VAL A 430 -19.04 25.81 15.88
N LEU A 431 -18.88 26.97 16.49
CA LEU A 431 -19.76 28.10 16.20
C LEU A 431 -19.32 28.80 14.92
N ASP A 432 -20.25 29.01 13.97
CA ASP A 432 -20.05 29.81 12.78
C ASP A 432 -20.04 31.31 13.07
N GLU A 433 -19.95 32.16 12.04
CA GLU A 433 -19.94 33.61 12.15
C GLU A 433 -21.21 34.21 12.76
N ASN A 434 -22.32 33.48 12.71
CA ASN A 434 -23.63 33.85 13.25
C ASN A 434 -23.89 33.26 14.63
N GLY A 435 -22.90 32.56 15.22
CA GLY A 435 -23.05 31.87 16.49
C GLY A 435 -23.87 30.59 16.44
N LYS A 436 -24.10 30.03 15.26
CA LYS A 436 -24.81 28.76 15.06
C LYS A 436 -23.81 27.60 15.08
N GLU A 437 -24.20 26.50 15.70
CA GLU A 437 -23.42 25.25 15.65
C GLU A 437 -23.36 24.69 14.24
N GLN A 438 -22.15 24.34 13.79
CA GLN A 438 -21.87 23.68 12.55
C GLN A 438 -20.97 22.48 12.78
N VAL A 439 -21.33 21.32 12.20
CA VAL A 439 -20.53 20.11 12.22
C VAL A 439 -19.26 20.34 11.38
N MET A 440 -18.08 20.01 11.94
CA MET A 440 -16.81 20.15 11.23
C MET A 440 -16.68 19.11 10.12
N THR A 441 -16.11 19.52 9.00
CA THR A 441 -15.73 18.62 7.90
C THR A 441 -14.29 18.18 8.10
N MET A 442 -13.99 16.90 7.87
CA MET A 442 -12.70 16.29 8.20
C MET A 442 -11.99 15.70 6.99
N GLY A 443 -10.66 15.74 7.03
CA GLY A 443 -9.76 14.98 6.18
C GLY A 443 -8.81 14.11 7.01
N CYS A 444 -8.28 13.03 6.40
CA CYS A 444 -7.33 12.12 7.04
C CYS A 444 -6.24 11.73 6.04
N TYR A 445 -4.99 11.68 6.49
CA TYR A 445 -3.83 11.57 5.60
C TYR A 445 -2.76 10.69 6.25
N GLY A 446 -2.60 9.45 5.76
CA GLY A 446 -1.70 8.44 6.33
C GLY A 446 -0.45 8.17 5.47
N ILE A 447 0.71 7.96 6.11
CA ILE A 447 1.95 7.46 5.49
C ILE A 447 2.50 6.33 6.35
N GLY A 448 2.76 5.18 5.73
CA GLY A 448 3.46 4.07 6.36
C GLY A 448 4.97 4.32 6.43
N VAL A 449 5.45 5.03 7.46
CA VAL A 449 6.87 5.42 7.58
C VAL A 449 7.81 4.22 7.56
N SER A 450 7.48 3.16 8.28
CA SER A 450 8.27 1.92 8.28
C SER A 450 8.21 1.20 6.92
N ARG A 451 7.10 1.29 6.20
CA ARG A 451 6.91 0.68 4.87
C ARG A 451 7.75 1.37 3.79
N ILE A 452 7.97 2.69 3.88
CA ILE A 452 8.84 3.44 2.95
C ILE A 452 10.25 2.84 2.91
N VAL A 453 10.79 2.41 4.04
CA VAL A 453 12.14 1.80 4.09
C VAL A 453 12.21 0.54 3.22
N ALA A 454 11.21 -0.34 3.34
CA ALA A 454 11.14 -1.54 2.51
C ALA A 454 10.89 -1.22 1.03
N ALA A 455 9.97 -0.29 0.74
CA ALA A 455 9.66 0.14 -0.62
C ALA A 455 10.88 0.75 -1.33
N ALA A 456 11.71 1.51 -0.61
CA ALA A 456 12.96 2.03 -1.15
C ALA A 456 13.95 0.92 -1.55
N ILE A 457 14.02 -0.16 -0.76
CA ILE A 457 14.86 -1.32 -1.07
C ILE A 457 14.30 -2.08 -2.28
N GLU A 458 12.99 -2.26 -2.39
CA GLU A 458 12.37 -2.96 -3.54
C GLU A 458 12.72 -2.29 -4.87
N GLN A 459 12.82 -0.96 -4.90
CA GLN A 459 13.21 -0.22 -6.11
C GLN A 459 14.72 -0.09 -6.30
N ASN A 460 15.52 -0.25 -5.23
CA ASN A 460 16.93 0.11 -5.25
C ASN A 460 17.79 -1.00 -4.61
N ASN A 461 18.09 -2.03 -5.40
CA ASN A 461 18.93 -3.16 -5.00
C ASN A 461 19.63 -3.80 -6.19
N ASP A 462 20.64 -4.61 -5.90
CA ASP A 462 21.29 -5.51 -6.84
C ASP A 462 21.67 -6.85 -6.17
N SER A 463 22.43 -7.69 -6.86
CA SER A 463 22.88 -8.99 -6.33
C SER A 463 23.77 -8.88 -5.09
N ASN A 464 24.42 -7.74 -4.87
CA ASN A 464 25.34 -7.50 -3.77
C ASN A 464 24.63 -6.95 -2.51
N GLY A 465 23.51 -6.23 -2.69
CA GLY A 465 22.79 -5.65 -1.57
C GLY A 465 21.93 -4.44 -1.93
N ILE A 466 21.74 -3.57 -0.95
CA ILE A 466 20.90 -2.38 -1.06
C ILE A 466 21.64 -1.27 -1.81
N ILE A 467 20.90 -0.41 -2.50
CA ILE A 467 21.41 0.81 -3.17
C ILE A 467 20.56 1.99 -2.69
N TRP A 468 20.84 2.53 -1.52
CA TRP A 468 20.02 3.60 -0.95
C TRP A 468 19.98 4.85 -1.82
N PRO A 469 18.82 5.52 -1.89
CA PRO A 469 18.78 6.96 -2.15
C PRO A 469 19.60 7.71 -1.10
N ASP A 470 20.40 8.68 -1.52
CA ASP A 470 21.37 9.33 -0.64
C ASP A 470 20.73 9.98 0.61
N ALA A 471 19.54 10.54 0.45
CA ALA A 471 18.82 11.23 1.52
C ALA A 471 18.45 10.32 2.71
N ILE A 472 18.30 9.02 2.48
CA ILE A 472 17.88 8.04 3.51
C ILE A 472 18.95 7.00 3.83
N ALA A 473 20.11 7.02 3.18
CA ALA A 473 21.20 6.11 3.46
C ALA A 473 21.64 6.16 4.94
N PRO A 474 21.92 5.00 5.59
CA PRO A 474 22.25 4.98 7.02
C PRO A 474 23.51 5.76 7.36
N PHE A 475 24.48 5.75 6.46
CA PHE A 475 25.68 6.58 6.46
C PHE A 475 25.94 7.07 5.03
N GLN A 476 26.52 8.25 4.89
CA GLN A 476 26.86 8.82 3.59
C GLN A 476 28.16 8.23 3.07
N VAL A 477 29.16 8.09 3.94
CA VAL A 477 30.52 7.65 3.58
C VAL A 477 30.96 6.51 4.47
N ALA A 478 31.62 5.50 3.86
CA ALA A 478 32.38 4.49 4.60
C ALA A 478 33.88 4.70 4.36
N ILE A 479 34.67 4.66 5.42
CA ILE A 479 36.15 4.64 5.38
C ILE A 479 36.62 3.22 5.67
N VAL A 480 37.37 2.62 4.74
CA VAL A 480 37.85 1.25 4.79
C VAL A 480 39.38 1.24 4.76
N PRO A 481 40.03 0.92 5.89
CA PRO A 481 41.50 0.78 5.93
C PRO A 481 41.93 -0.59 5.42
N ILE A 482 42.99 -0.66 4.67
CA ILE A 482 43.66 -1.92 4.29
C ILE A 482 44.76 -2.21 5.31
N ASN A 483 44.65 -3.31 6.03
CA ASN A 483 45.64 -3.77 7.00
C ASN A 483 46.07 -2.71 8.05
N MET A 484 45.11 -1.96 8.58
CA MET A 484 45.34 -0.87 9.54
C MET A 484 46.24 -1.26 10.70
N HIS A 485 46.15 -2.51 11.19
CA HIS A 485 46.97 -3.03 12.28
C HIS A 485 48.46 -3.21 11.92
N LYS A 486 48.82 -3.11 10.65
CA LYS A 486 50.20 -3.25 10.15
C LYS A 486 50.79 -1.95 9.64
N SER A 487 49.97 -0.97 9.37
CA SER A 487 50.39 0.32 8.78
C SER A 487 49.92 1.49 9.65
N GLU A 488 50.87 2.12 10.32
CA GLU A 488 50.59 3.35 11.08
C GLU A 488 50.20 4.51 10.16
N ALA A 489 50.73 4.56 8.91
CA ALA A 489 50.37 5.55 7.91
C ALA A 489 48.88 5.44 7.51
N VAL A 490 48.40 4.22 7.21
CA VAL A 490 47.00 3.98 6.89
C VAL A 490 46.12 4.36 8.07
N LYS A 491 46.49 3.95 9.28
CA LYS A 491 45.74 4.26 10.51
C LYS A 491 45.62 5.76 10.72
N ALA A 492 46.73 6.48 10.71
CA ALA A 492 46.76 7.92 10.93
C ALA A 492 45.95 8.67 9.87
N THR A 493 46.05 8.24 8.60
CA THR A 493 45.28 8.84 7.49
C THR A 493 43.79 8.62 7.66
N CYS A 494 43.35 7.40 7.99
CA CYS A 494 41.93 7.09 8.20
C CYS A 494 41.37 7.83 9.40
N GLU A 495 42.09 7.92 10.52
CA GLU A 495 41.69 8.67 11.71
C GLU A 495 41.52 10.17 11.41
N LYS A 496 42.48 10.74 10.69
CA LYS A 496 42.40 12.14 10.25
C LYS A 496 41.20 12.38 9.34
N LEU A 497 41.05 11.56 8.29
CA LEU A 497 39.94 11.67 7.36
C LEU A 497 38.57 11.50 8.03
N TYR A 498 38.46 10.54 8.94
CA TYR A 498 37.24 10.35 9.74
C TYR A 498 36.90 11.60 10.55
N SER A 499 37.88 12.16 11.26
CA SER A 499 37.68 13.37 12.06
C SER A 499 37.27 14.57 11.21
N GLU A 500 37.96 14.79 10.08
CA GLU A 500 37.69 15.90 9.17
C GLU A 500 36.31 15.82 8.51
N LEU A 501 35.92 14.63 8.01
CA LEU A 501 34.60 14.43 7.41
C LEU A 501 33.46 14.57 8.43
N CYS A 502 33.65 14.05 9.65
CA CYS A 502 32.66 14.25 10.73
C CYS A 502 32.55 15.74 11.11
N ALA A 503 33.66 16.44 11.21
CA ALA A 503 33.65 17.88 11.49
C ALA A 503 33.00 18.70 10.36
N ALA A 504 33.12 18.24 9.13
CA ALA A 504 32.44 18.81 7.96
C ALA A 504 30.93 18.47 7.89
N GLY A 505 30.41 17.66 8.83
CA GLY A 505 28.97 17.32 8.94
C GLY A 505 28.53 16.09 8.17
N TYR A 506 29.47 15.28 7.68
CA TYR A 506 29.13 14.00 7.02
C TYR A 506 28.89 12.89 8.06
N GLU A 507 27.94 12.02 7.77
CA GLU A 507 27.71 10.79 8.51
C GLU A 507 28.63 9.67 8.00
N VAL A 508 29.69 9.41 8.75
CA VAL A 508 30.76 8.48 8.36
C VAL A 508 30.69 7.19 9.16
N LEU A 509 30.79 6.05 8.49
CA LEU A 509 31.10 4.75 9.10
C LEU A 509 32.58 4.44 8.86
N PHE A 510 33.37 4.39 9.94
CA PHE A 510 34.76 4.00 9.90
C PHE A 510 34.92 2.53 10.28
N MET A 511 35.39 1.71 9.36
CA MET A 511 35.62 0.26 9.53
C MET A 511 36.91 -0.01 10.28
N ASP A 512 36.97 0.39 11.54
CA ASP A 512 38.16 0.44 12.39
C ASP A 512 38.45 -0.85 13.18
N GLU A 513 37.87 -1.96 12.80
CA GLU A 513 38.14 -3.26 13.42
C GLU A 513 39.53 -3.81 13.02
N ASP A 514 40.42 -3.94 13.99
CA ASP A 514 41.85 -4.24 13.81
C ASP A 514 42.16 -5.47 12.94
N LYS A 515 41.31 -6.48 12.98
CA LYS A 515 41.55 -7.78 12.31
C LYS A 515 40.55 -8.10 11.20
N ALA A 516 39.68 -7.12 10.86
CA ALA A 516 38.71 -7.33 9.80
C ALA A 516 39.42 -7.47 8.43
N ARG A 517 38.94 -8.43 7.65
CA ARG A 517 39.47 -8.65 6.29
C ARG A 517 38.83 -7.66 5.32
N LEU A 518 39.60 -7.07 4.42
CA LEU A 518 39.14 -6.14 3.41
C LEU A 518 37.87 -6.64 2.68
N GLY A 519 37.90 -7.88 2.17
CA GLY A 519 36.77 -8.45 1.44
C GLY A 519 35.48 -8.55 2.29
N GLY A 520 35.61 -8.80 3.61
CA GLY A 520 34.46 -8.79 4.52
C GLY A 520 33.90 -7.39 4.73
N MET A 521 34.75 -6.40 5.00
CA MET A 521 34.34 -4.99 5.15
C MET A 521 33.64 -4.46 3.89
N LEU A 522 34.19 -4.77 2.70
CA LEU A 522 33.60 -4.38 1.43
C LEU A 522 32.23 -5.03 1.20
N ALA A 523 32.10 -6.33 1.51
CA ALA A 523 30.85 -7.06 1.39
C ALA A 523 29.77 -6.52 2.33
N ASP A 524 30.13 -6.17 3.57
CA ASP A 524 29.19 -5.56 4.52
C ASP A 524 28.72 -4.19 4.04
N ILE A 525 29.62 -3.33 3.56
CA ILE A 525 29.29 -1.99 3.05
C ILE A 525 28.37 -2.06 1.83
N GLU A 526 28.66 -3.00 0.90
CA GLU A 526 27.82 -3.21 -0.28
C GLU A 526 26.44 -3.77 0.07
N LEU A 527 26.40 -4.75 1.00
CA LEU A 527 25.12 -5.32 1.48
C LEU A 527 24.28 -4.27 2.18
N ILE A 528 24.86 -3.45 3.05
CA ILE A 528 24.18 -2.37 3.77
C ILE A 528 23.77 -1.26 2.78
N GLY A 529 24.54 -1.06 1.71
CA GLY A 529 24.24 -0.07 0.66
C GLY A 529 24.74 1.33 0.96
N ILE A 530 25.87 1.48 1.64
CA ILE A 530 26.46 2.82 1.89
C ILE A 530 26.89 3.46 0.55
N PRO A 531 26.38 4.67 0.21
CA PRO A 531 26.56 5.22 -1.13
C PRO A 531 28.00 5.48 -1.54
N HIS A 532 28.83 5.98 -0.63
CA HIS A 532 30.20 6.38 -0.93
C HIS A 532 31.20 5.61 -0.07
N ARG A 533 32.22 5.05 -0.72
CA ARG A 533 33.26 4.27 -0.06
C ARG A 533 34.63 4.84 -0.40
N ILE A 534 35.45 5.04 0.62
CA ILE A 534 36.85 5.45 0.51
C ILE A 534 37.71 4.32 1.09
N VAL A 535 38.58 3.76 0.27
CA VAL A 535 39.54 2.71 0.68
C VAL A 535 40.93 3.32 0.75
N VAL A 536 41.60 3.13 1.91
CA VAL A 536 42.93 3.66 2.16
C VAL A 536 43.89 2.49 2.36
N GLY A 537 44.97 2.44 1.55
CA GLY A 537 46.00 1.41 1.62
C GLY A 537 47.38 2.02 1.37
N ASP A 538 48.45 1.31 1.82
CA ASP A 538 49.84 1.77 1.73
C ASP A 538 50.22 2.20 0.32
N ARG A 539 49.94 1.35 -0.70
CA ARG A 539 50.25 1.67 -2.08
C ARG A 539 49.59 2.97 -2.57
N GLY A 540 48.31 3.18 -2.23
CA GLY A 540 47.61 4.42 -2.58
C GLY A 540 48.27 5.63 -1.92
N LEU A 541 48.66 5.50 -0.65
CA LEU A 541 49.34 6.57 0.11
C LEU A 541 50.70 6.92 -0.46
N GLU A 542 51.47 5.90 -0.91
CA GLU A 542 52.75 6.11 -1.62
C GLU A 542 52.57 6.89 -2.96
N GLU A 543 51.45 6.64 -3.65
CA GLU A 543 51.04 7.32 -4.89
C GLU A 543 50.30 8.65 -4.61
N GLY A 544 50.04 9.01 -3.33
CA GLY A 544 49.30 10.20 -2.92
C GLY A 544 47.81 10.16 -3.23
N THR A 545 47.20 8.95 -3.32
CA THR A 545 45.81 8.75 -3.70
C THR A 545 45.06 7.84 -2.74
N VAL A 546 43.73 7.90 -2.78
CA VAL A 546 42.82 6.93 -2.20
C VAL A 546 41.88 6.36 -3.26
N GLU A 547 41.42 5.12 -3.06
CA GLU A 547 40.38 4.55 -3.90
C GLU A 547 38.99 5.01 -3.43
N TYR A 548 38.21 5.51 -4.35
CA TYR A 548 36.82 5.91 -4.12
C TYR A 548 35.88 5.09 -5.01
N ARG A 549 34.70 4.76 -4.49
CA ARG A 549 33.61 4.17 -5.28
C ARG A 549 32.25 4.71 -4.82
N ASN A 550 31.43 5.08 -5.80
CA ASN A 550 30.01 5.28 -5.61
C ASN A 550 29.28 3.93 -5.76
N ARG A 551 28.35 3.61 -4.87
CA ARG A 551 27.61 2.34 -4.87
C ARG A 551 26.80 2.11 -6.17
N ARG A 552 26.41 3.20 -6.85
CA ARG A 552 25.67 3.16 -8.11
C ARG A 552 26.55 3.02 -9.35
N GLU A 553 27.85 3.25 -9.21
CA GLU A 553 28.81 3.18 -10.31
C GLU A 553 29.59 1.85 -10.26
N PRO A 554 29.90 1.23 -11.41
CA PRO A 554 30.64 -0.03 -11.43
C PRO A 554 32.13 0.13 -11.12
N ASP A 555 32.71 1.30 -11.42
CA ASP A 555 34.16 1.52 -11.45
C ASP A 555 34.68 2.23 -10.20
N ASN A 556 35.86 1.82 -9.75
CA ASN A 556 36.63 2.53 -8.74
C ASN A 556 37.36 3.72 -9.37
N LYS A 557 37.45 4.82 -8.64
CA LYS A 557 38.22 6.03 -9.03
C LYS A 557 39.39 6.21 -8.06
N HIS A 558 40.53 6.65 -8.52
CA HIS A 558 41.65 7.07 -7.67
C HIS A 558 41.62 8.59 -7.54
N ILE A 559 41.45 9.07 -6.31
CA ILE A 559 41.35 10.49 -6.00
C ILE A 559 42.61 10.94 -5.28
N ALA A 560 43.22 12.01 -5.74
CA ALA A 560 44.39 12.60 -5.08
C ALA A 560 44.01 13.10 -3.66
N MET A 561 44.86 12.83 -2.67
CA MET A 561 44.59 13.15 -1.27
C MET A 561 44.34 14.64 -1.03
N ASP A 562 45.01 15.52 -1.75
CA ASP A 562 44.85 16.98 -1.68
C ASP A 562 43.54 17.47 -2.31
N GLN A 563 42.90 16.69 -3.18
CA GLN A 563 41.64 16.98 -3.85
C GLN A 563 40.45 16.27 -3.19
N LEU A 564 40.69 15.34 -2.26
CA LEU A 564 39.64 14.46 -1.71
C LEU A 564 38.50 15.22 -1.02
N HIS A 565 38.79 16.25 -0.24
CA HIS A 565 37.76 17.03 0.44
C HIS A 565 36.88 17.81 -0.53
N GLU A 566 37.47 18.38 -1.58
CA GLU A 566 36.72 19.06 -2.63
C GLU A 566 35.84 18.07 -3.40
N PHE A 567 36.44 16.94 -3.79
CA PHE A 567 35.71 15.88 -4.45
C PHE A 567 34.51 15.38 -3.63
N ILE A 568 34.65 15.14 -2.31
CA ILE A 568 33.56 14.70 -1.44
C ILE A 568 32.49 15.80 -1.34
N ARG A 569 32.87 17.05 -1.16
CA ARG A 569 31.94 18.18 -1.09
C ARG A 569 31.05 18.27 -2.34
N ASP A 570 31.62 17.99 -3.52
CA ASP A 570 30.95 18.15 -4.81
C ASP A 570 30.13 16.91 -5.22
N ASN A 571 30.44 15.72 -4.67
CA ASN A 571 29.84 14.46 -5.08
C ASN A 571 29.03 13.74 -3.99
N VAL A 572 29.16 14.13 -2.73
CA VAL A 572 28.45 13.49 -1.61
C VAL A 572 27.33 14.40 -1.10
N PHE A 573 26.12 13.90 -1.18
CA PHE A 573 24.94 14.61 -0.68
C PHE A 573 25.07 14.91 0.83
N LYS A 574 24.73 16.12 1.24
CA LYS A 574 24.56 16.49 2.65
C LYS A 574 23.09 16.59 3.00
N ASN A 575 22.69 15.98 4.12
CA ASN A 575 21.33 16.09 4.65
C ASN A 575 21.00 17.48 5.17
#